data_f84e3b8b96c8bc541902c5f88e7c91fa
#
_entry.id   f84e3b8b96c8bc541902c5f88e7c91fa
#
_cell.length_a   1.000
_cell.length_b   1.000
_cell.length_c   1.000
_cell.angle_alpha   90.00
_cell.angle_beta   90.00
_cell.angle_gamma   90.00
#
_symmetry.space_group_name_H-M   'P 1'
#
loop_
_entity.id
_entity.type
_entity.pdbx_description
1 polymer ?
#
loop_
_entity_poly.entity_id
_entity_poly.type
_entity_poly.pdbx_seq_one_letter_code
_entity_poly.pdbx_strand_id
1 'polypeptide(L)'
;MERLRRAHVLVVGLGGVGAYAAEMICRAGVGRMTIVDADTVQPTNINRQLPALHSTLGQKKAEILASRFRDINPALELRVLPVFLKDENIPELLDDAAYDFVVDAIDTLAPKCHLIAESMKRHIKIVSSMGAGAKSDISQVRFADIWDTYHCGLSKAVRKR
;
A
#
# COMPACT_ATOMS: atom_id res chain seq x y z
N MET A 1 -16.02 15.73 3.90
CA MET A 1 -16.64 14.54 3.26
C MET A 1 -16.56 14.59 1.74
N GLU A 2 -16.97 15.68 1.08
CA GLU A 2 -17.00 15.77 -0.40
C GLU A 2 -15.60 15.58 -1.05
N ARG A 3 -14.54 16.14 -0.48
CA ARG A 3 -13.15 15.95 -0.97
C ARG A 3 -12.72 14.49 -0.96
N LEU A 4 -13.07 13.70 0.06
CA LEU A 4 -12.76 12.27 0.14
C LEU A 4 -13.51 11.47 -0.94
N ARG A 5 -14.77 11.79 -1.20
CA ARG A 5 -15.56 11.12 -2.23
C ARG A 5 -15.03 11.33 -3.64
N ARG A 6 -14.30 12.42 -3.89
CA ARG A 6 -13.65 12.71 -5.19
C ARG A 6 -12.25 12.14 -5.29
N ALA A 7 -11.61 11.86 -4.16
CA ALA A 7 -10.22 11.42 -4.13
C ALA A 7 -10.04 10.03 -4.71
N HIS A 8 -8.89 9.83 -5.36
CA HIS A 8 -8.41 8.55 -5.84
C HIS A 8 -7.10 8.18 -5.14
N VAL A 9 -7.10 7.11 -4.39
CA VAL A 9 -5.92 6.64 -3.64
C VAL A 9 -5.40 5.35 -4.25
N LEU A 10 -4.09 5.32 -4.53
CA LEU A 10 -3.36 4.10 -4.91
C LEU A 10 -2.72 3.50 -3.66
N VAL A 11 -2.99 2.22 -3.38
CA VAL A 11 -2.33 1.48 -2.29
C VAL A 11 -1.54 0.32 -2.88
N VAL A 12 -0.23 0.30 -2.64
CA VAL A 12 0.69 -0.70 -3.17
C VAL A 12 1.30 -1.53 -2.05
N GLY A 13 1.12 -2.84 -2.14
CA GLY A 13 1.47 -3.79 -1.09
C GLY A 13 0.34 -3.96 -0.08
N LEU A 14 -0.22 -5.17 0.01
CA LEU A 14 -1.36 -5.50 0.88
C LEU A 14 -0.96 -6.49 1.98
N GLY A 15 0.23 -6.28 2.52
CA GLY A 15 0.76 -7.03 3.66
C GLY A 15 0.26 -6.52 5.01
N GLY A 16 1.12 -6.62 6.04
CA GLY A 16 0.79 -6.26 7.42
C GLY A 16 0.54 -4.78 7.68
N VAL A 17 0.94 -3.89 6.79
CA VAL A 17 0.68 -2.45 6.87
C VAL A 17 -0.35 -2.01 5.83
N GLY A 18 -0.11 -2.32 4.55
CA GLY A 18 -0.93 -1.80 3.47
C GLY A 18 -2.37 -2.29 3.48
N ALA A 19 -2.64 -3.53 3.90
CA ALA A 19 -4.00 -4.04 4.02
C ALA A 19 -4.84 -3.25 5.03
N TYR A 20 -4.26 -2.95 6.19
CA TYR A 20 -4.92 -2.13 7.22
C TYR A 20 -5.08 -0.68 6.76
N ALA A 21 -4.05 -0.10 6.12
CA ALA A 21 -4.14 1.25 5.57
C ALA A 21 -5.27 1.36 4.53
N ALA A 22 -5.34 0.41 3.58
CA ALA A 22 -6.40 0.35 2.58
C ALA A 22 -7.80 0.22 3.20
N GLU A 23 -7.95 -0.63 4.24
CA GLU A 23 -9.24 -0.75 4.93
C GLU A 23 -9.63 0.56 5.62
N MET A 24 -8.72 1.24 6.31
CA MET A 24 -9.02 2.52 6.96
C MET A 24 -9.40 3.60 5.96
N ILE A 25 -8.74 3.66 4.81
CA ILE A 25 -9.07 4.56 3.71
C ILE A 25 -10.46 4.25 3.14
N CYS A 26 -10.77 2.98 2.93
CA CYS A 26 -12.09 2.51 2.50
C CYS A 26 -13.19 2.95 3.49
N ARG A 27 -12.97 2.72 4.81
CA ARG A 27 -13.90 3.09 5.88
C ARG A 27 -14.06 4.61 6.02
N ALA A 28 -13.02 5.38 5.71
CA ALA A 28 -13.10 6.85 5.70
C ALA A 28 -14.00 7.40 4.57
N GLY A 29 -14.42 6.56 3.63
CA GLY A 29 -15.34 6.96 2.55
C GLY A 29 -14.64 7.58 1.35
N VAL A 30 -13.40 7.13 1.02
CA VAL A 30 -12.77 7.51 -0.25
C VAL A 30 -13.62 7.04 -1.43
N GLY A 31 -13.73 7.86 -2.46
CA GLY A 31 -14.58 7.55 -3.63
C GLY A 31 -13.94 6.56 -4.58
N ARG A 32 -12.63 6.65 -4.80
CA ARG A 32 -11.89 5.76 -5.71
C ARG A 32 -10.63 5.22 -5.05
N MET A 33 -10.39 3.94 -5.22
CA MET A 33 -9.16 3.31 -4.72
C MET A 33 -8.65 2.26 -5.72
N THR A 34 -7.34 2.26 -5.95
CA THR A 34 -6.64 1.20 -6.67
C THR A 34 -5.78 0.45 -5.68
N ILE A 35 -5.89 -0.87 -5.64
CA ILE A 35 -5.06 -1.73 -4.78
C ILE A 35 -4.21 -2.66 -5.63
N VAL A 36 -2.93 -2.80 -5.27
CA VAL A 36 -1.94 -3.57 -6.02
C VAL A 36 -1.20 -4.53 -5.10
N ASP A 37 -1.32 -5.83 -5.37
CA ASP A 37 -0.53 -6.88 -4.71
C ASP A 37 -0.65 -8.19 -5.50
N ALA A 38 0.46 -8.83 -5.82
CA ALA A 38 0.47 -10.08 -6.58
C ALA A 38 0.39 -11.33 -5.72
N ASP A 39 0.64 -11.20 -4.42
CA ASP A 39 0.83 -12.33 -3.53
C ASP A 39 -0.47 -13.10 -3.25
N THR A 40 -0.28 -14.36 -2.90
CA THR A 40 -1.29 -15.18 -2.25
C THR A 40 -1.06 -15.22 -0.74
N VAL A 41 -2.11 -15.54 -0.01
CA VAL A 41 -2.03 -15.75 1.44
C VAL A 41 -1.22 -17.00 1.76
N GLN A 42 -0.22 -16.85 2.62
CA GLN A 42 0.62 -17.93 3.11
C GLN A 42 0.38 -18.16 4.62
N PRO A 43 0.63 -19.37 5.15
CA PRO A 43 0.47 -19.66 6.58
C PRO A 43 1.25 -18.69 7.48
N THR A 44 2.43 -18.26 7.04
CA THR A 44 3.31 -17.32 7.75
C THR A 44 2.77 -15.88 7.80
N ASN A 45 1.68 -15.60 7.08
CA ASN A 45 1.05 -14.29 7.08
C ASN A 45 -0.02 -14.12 8.16
N ILE A 46 -0.54 -15.23 8.71
CA ILE A 46 -1.69 -15.25 9.62
C ILE A 46 -1.44 -14.41 10.88
N ASN A 47 -0.20 -14.33 11.33
CA ASN A 47 0.16 -13.61 12.55
C ASN A 47 0.02 -12.09 12.47
N ARG A 48 -0.10 -11.49 11.24
CA ARG A 48 -0.10 -10.03 11.11
C ARG A 48 -0.82 -9.45 9.90
N GLN A 49 -1.25 -10.24 8.94
CA GLN A 49 -1.86 -9.72 7.71
C GLN A 49 -3.38 -9.87 7.74
N LEU A 50 -4.09 -8.79 7.51
CA LEU A 50 -5.55 -8.73 7.53
C LEU A 50 -6.25 -9.77 6.63
N PRO A 51 -5.80 -10.03 5.37
CA PRO A 51 -6.44 -11.02 4.50
C PRO A 51 -6.13 -12.47 4.90
N ALA A 52 -5.19 -12.69 5.85
CA ALA A 52 -4.65 -14.01 6.13
C ALA A 52 -5.42 -14.73 7.22
N LEU A 53 -6.27 -15.64 6.81
CA LEU A 53 -7.04 -16.57 7.65
C LEU A 53 -6.78 -18.01 7.18
N HIS A 54 -7.08 -18.99 8.00
CA HIS A 54 -7.02 -20.40 7.57
C HIS A 54 -7.90 -20.67 6.34
N SER A 55 -9.07 -20.03 6.26
CA SER A 55 -10.01 -20.17 5.14
C SER A 55 -9.56 -19.46 3.85
N THR A 56 -8.57 -18.57 3.91
CA THR A 56 -8.11 -17.80 2.76
C THR A 56 -6.73 -18.23 2.24
N LEU A 57 -6.13 -19.27 2.81
CA LEU A 57 -4.84 -19.79 2.37
C LEU A 57 -4.83 -20.10 0.86
N GLY A 58 -3.78 -19.65 0.18
CA GLY A 58 -3.59 -19.81 -1.27
C GLY A 58 -4.38 -18.84 -2.15
N GLN A 59 -5.33 -18.08 -1.60
CA GLN A 59 -6.10 -17.09 -2.36
C GLN A 59 -5.30 -15.79 -2.54
N LYS A 60 -5.60 -15.02 -3.59
CA LYS A 60 -4.98 -13.71 -3.86
C LYS A 60 -5.38 -12.68 -2.80
N LYS A 61 -4.38 -12.03 -2.17
CA LYS A 61 -4.61 -11.01 -1.14
C LYS A 61 -5.48 -9.86 -1.65
N ALA A 62 -5.21 -9.38 -2.87
CA ALA A 62 -5.95 -8.28 -3.49
C ALA A 62 -7.43 -8.62 -3.70
N GLU A 63 -7.76 -9.85 -4.09
CA GLU A 63 -9.13 -10.29 -4.33
C GLU A 63 -9.93 -10.45 -3.03
N ILE A 64 -9.30 -11.03 -1.98
CA ILE A 64 -9.91 -11.14 -0.65
C ILE A 64 -10.27 -9.76 -0.12
N LEU A 65 -9.31 -8.82 -0.16
CA LEU A 65 -9.52 -7.47 0.31
C LEU A 65 -10.53 -6.71 -0.54
N ALA A 66 -10.56 -6.96 -1.85
CA ALA A 66 -11.56 -6.35 -2.72
C ALA A 66 -12.99 -6.73 -2.33
N SER A 67 -13.24 -8.01 -2.07
CA SER A 67 -14.55 -8.46 -1.57
C SER A 67 -14.92 -7.76 -0.27
N ARG A 68 -13.99 -7.72 0.68
CA ARG A 68 -14.16 -7.07 1.98
C ARG A 68 -14.42 -5.57 1.84
N PHE A 69 -13.69 -4.86 0.99
CA PHE A 69 -13.84 -3.40 0.82
C PHE A 69 -15.17 -3.02 0.15
N ARG A 70 -15.65 -3.84 -0.78
CA ARG A 70 -16.97 -3.65 -1.38
C ARG A 70 -18.11 -3.85 -0.39
N ASP A 71 -17.95 -4.75 0.58
CA ASP A 71 -18.90 -4.96 1.66
C ASP A 71 -18.87 -3.80 2.68
N ILE A 72 -17.70 -3.23 2.97
CA ILE A 72 -17.52 -2.07 3.84
C ILE A 72 -18.06 -0.78 3.23
N ASN A 73 -17.76 -0.54 1.95
CA ASN A 73 -18.14 0.67 1.22
C ASN A 73 -18.64 0.31 -0.18
N PRO A 74 -19.92 -0.02 -0.34
CA PRO A 74 -20.49 -0.40 -1.63
C PRO A 74 -20.42 0.70 -2.71
N ALA A 75 -20.22 1.97 -2.31
CA ALA A 75 -20.06 3.10 -3.24
C ALA A 75 -18.62 3.31 -3.72
N LEU A 76 -17.66 2.52 -3.23
CA LEU A 76 -16.25 2.64 -3.60
C LEU A 76 -16.02 2.13 -5.03
N GLU A 77 -15.51 3.00 -5.88
CA GLU A 77 -14.96 2.60 -7.18
C GLU A 77 -13.59 1.93 -6.96
N LEU A 78 -13.58 0.61 -6.85
CA LEU A 78 -12.39 -0.17 -6.51
C LEU A 78 -11.81 -0.87 -7.74
N ARG A 79 -10.58 -0.49 -8.10
CA ARG A 79 -9.76 -1.20 -9.08
C ARG A 79 -8.80 -2.15 -8.37
N VAL A 80 -8.72 -3.38 -8.83
CA VAL A 80 -7.93 -4.45 -8.22
C VAL A 80 -6.89 -4.92 -9.22
N LEU A 81 -5.61 -4.85 -8.85
CA LEU A 81 -4.49 -5.24 -9.69
C LEU A 81 -3.66 -6.32 -8.98
N PRO A 82 -3.95 -7.61 -9.23
CA PRO A 82 -3.21 -8.73 -8.63
C PRO A 82 -1.89 -8.99 -9.38
N VAL A 83 -1.05 -7.97 -9.51
CA VAL A 83 0.19 -7.99 -10.31
C VAL A 83 1.40 -7.58 -9.49
N PHE A 84 2.57 -8.10 -9.87
CA PHE A 84 3.85 -7.64 -9.35
C PHE A 84 4.22 -6.29 -9.95
N LEU A 85 4.56 -5.33 -9.09
CA LEU A 85 5.19 -4.10 -9.56
C LEU A 85 6.68 -4.34 -9.83
N LYS A 86 7.06 -3.95 -11.03
CA LYS A 86 8.43 -3.89 -11.49
C LYS A 86 8.72 -2.48 -11.99
N ASP A 87 9.99 -2.15 -12.11
CA ASP A 87 10.42 -0.83 -12.59
C ASP A 87 9.77 -0.44 -13.94
N GLU A 88 9.50 -1.45 -14.79
CA GLU A 88 8.94 -1.27 -16.14
C GLU A 88 7.45 -0.88 -16.15
N ASN A 89 6.64 -1.38 -15.19
CA ASN A 89 5.19 -1.16 -15.17
C ASN A 89 4.72 -0.07 -14.18
N ILE A 90 5.61 0.45 -13.34
CA ILE A 90 5.27 1.53 -12.42
C ILE A 90 4.91 2.84 -13.13
N PRO A 91 5.64 3.30 -14.17
CA PRO A 91 5.25 4.50 -14.91
C PRO A 91 3.84 4.38 -15.49
N GLU A 92 3.54 3.27 -16.17
CA GLU A 92 2.21 3.01 -16.76
C GLU A 92 1.11 3.03 -15.69
N LEU A 93 1.33 2.37 -14.55
CA LEU A 93 0.38 2.38 -13.44
C LEU A 93 0.08 3.80 -12.95
N LEU A 94 1.10 4.65 -12.83
CA LEU A 94 0.94 6.02 -12.33
C LEU A 94 0.32 6.96 -13.37
N ASP A 95 0.45 6.66 -14.66
CA ASP A 95 -0.13 7.44 -15.76
C ASP A 95 -1.56 6.99 -16.12
N ASP A 96 -1.96 5.79 -15.71
CA ASP A 96 -3.24 5.16 -16.05
C ASP A 96 -4.45 5.81 -15.35
N ALA A 97 -4.23 6.57 -14.28
CA ALA A 97 -5.27 7.32 -13.59
C ALA A 97 -4.71 8.55 -12.85
N ALA A 98 -5.56 9.55 -12.67
CA ALA A 98 -5.22 10.71 -11.83
C ALA A 98 -5.32 10.31 -10.34
N TYR A 99 -4.20 9.93 -9.74
CA TYR A 99 -4.11 9.65 -8.31
C TYR A 99 -3.86 10.91 -7.51
N ASP A 100 -4.67 11.14 -6.47
CA ASP A 100 -4.45 12.22 -5.50
C ASP A 100 -3.39 11.86 -4.46
N PHE A 101 -3.25 10.56 -4.17
CA PHE A 101 -2.36 10.07 -3.14
C PHE A 101 -1.90 8.63 -3.40
N VAL A 102 -0.64 8.35 -3.09
CA VAL A 102 -0.06 7.00 -3.12
C VAL A 102 0.31 6.57 -1.71
N VAL A 103 -0.11 5.38 -1.31
CA VAL A 103 0.33 4.69 -0.10
C VAL A 103 1.23 3.53 -0.52
N ASP A 104 2.50 3.68 -0.24
CA ASP A 104 3.52 2.65 -0.50
C ASP A 104 3.75 1.81 0.75
N ALA A 105 3.36 0.55 0.70
CA ALA A 105 3.62 -0.45 1.73
C ALA A 105 4.43 -1.65 1.19
N ILE A 106 5.23 -1.43 0.13
CA ILE A 106 6.13 -2.42 -0.44
C ILE A 106 7.30 -2.67 0.53
N ASP A 107 7.68 -3.91 0.73
CA ASP A 107 8.81 -4.31 1.58
C ASP A 107 10.10 -4.62 0.80
N THR A 108 10.02 -4.67 -0.53
CA THR A 108 11.17 -4.88 -1.43
C THR A 108 11.75 -3.56 -1.92
N LEU A 109 13.08 -3.48 -2.01
CA LEU A 109 13.80 -2.22 -2.20
C LEU A 109 13.61 -1.60 -3.59
N ALA A 110 13.82 -2.37 -4.67
CA ALA A 110 13.84 -1.82 -6.02
C ALA A 110 12.50 -1.19 -6.43
N PRO A 111 11.35 -1.92 -6.39
CA PRO A 111 10.08 -1.33 -6.78
C PRO A 111 9.63 -0.21 -5.83
N LYS A 112 9.99 -0.27 -4.54
CA LYS A 112 9.73 0.82 -3.60
C LYS A 112 10.43 2.11 -4.01
N CYS A 113 11.72 2.05 -4.27
CA CYS A 113 12.51 3.22 -4.70
C CYS A 113 11.97 3.80 -6.01
N HIS A 114 11.62 2.92 -6.96
CA HIS A 114 11.10 3.34 -8.24
C HIS A 114 9.71 4.00 -8.10
N LEU A 115 8.81 3.40 -7.32
CA LEU A 115 7.49 3.98 -7.05
C LEU A 115 7.58 5.37 -6.39
N ILE A 116 8.48 5.52 -5.41
CA ILE A 116 8.72 6.83 -4.76
C ILE A 116 9.21 7.85 -5.78
N ALA A 117 10.25 7.51 -6.55
CA ALA A 117 10.86 8.42 -7.53
C ALA A 117 9.85 8.82 -8.62
N GLU A 118 9.11 7.86 -9.19
CA GLU A 118 8.14 8.13 -10.24
C GLU A 118 6.91 8.91 -9.75
N SER A 119 6.48 8.69 -8.51
CA SER A 119 5.43 9.50 -7.87
C SER A 119 5.88 10.93 -7.67
N MET A 120 7.11 11.15 -7.20
CA MET A 120 7.69 12.49 -7.02
C MET A 120 7.84 13.24 -8.35
N LYS A 121 8.32 12.58 -9.40
CA LYS A 121 8.42 13.18 -10.75
C LYS A 121 7.08 13.67 -11.28
N ARG A 122 5.99 12.97 -10.94
CA ARG A 122 4.61 13.32 -11.33
C ARG A 122 3.92 14.26 -10.34
N HIS A 123 4.62 14.72 -9.31
CA HIS A 123 4.06 15.54 -8.23
C HIS A 123 2.86 14.87 -7.51
N ILE A 124 2.77 13.54 -7.52
CA ILE A 124 1.75 12.79 -6.78
C ILE A 124 2.21 12.69 -5.32
N LYS A 125 1.35 13.03 -4.40
CA LYS A 125 1.64 12.91 -2.97
C LYS A 125 1.80 11.45 -2.59
N ILE A 126 2.88 11.11 -1.90
CA ILE A 126 3.17 9.75 -1.48
C ILE A 126 3.52 9.68 0.00
N VAL A 127 3.02 8.66 0.68
CA VAL A 127 3.51 8.22 1.99
C VAL A 127 4.05 6.80 1.83
N SER A 128 5.26 6.58 2.34
CA SER A 128 5.92 5.28 2.27
C SER A 128 6.13 4.71 3.65
N SER A 129 5.59 3.50 3.90
CA SER A 129 5.88 2.74 5.11
C SER A 129 7.27 2.12 5.00
N MET A 130 8.11 2.37 5.99
CA MET A 130 9.42 1.72 6.11
C MET A 130 9.32 0.40 6.89
N GLY A 131 10.45 -0.20 7.26
CA GLY A 131 10.48 -1.48 7.93
C GLY A 131 9.88 -1.43 9.33
N ALA A 132 8.88 -2.26 9.61
CA ALA A 132 8.24 -2.40 10.91
C ALA A 132 8.78 -3.58 11.74
N GLY A 133 9.55 -4.49 11.14
CA GLY A 133 10.11 -5.66 11.81
C GLY A 133 11.02 -5.31 12.98
N ALA A 134 10.93 -6.10 14.07
CA ALA A 134 11.71 -5.95 15.31
C ALA A 134 11.55 -4.58 16.01
N LYS A 135 10.41 -3.91 15.81
CA LYS A 135 10.05 -2.66 16.50
C LYS A 135 8.87 -2.91 17.42
N SER A 136 9.07 -2.71 18.71
CA SER A 136 8.07 -3.00 19.75
C SER A 136 7.43 -1.74 20.35
N ASP A 137 8.10 -0.60 20.25
CA ASP A 137 7.62 0.67 20.78
C ASP A 137 6.81 1.44 19.73
N ILE A 138 5.49 1.32 19.78
CA ILE A 138 4.57 1.98 18.85
C ILE A 138 4.53 3.51 19.04
N SER A 139 4.95 4.02 20.20
CA SER A 139 4.97 5.47 20.47
C SER A 139 6.00 6.21 19.61
N GLN A 140 6.95 5.48 19.03
CA GLN A 140 7.98 6.04 18.15
C GLN A 140 7.59 6.03 16.66
N VAL A 141 6.41 5.55 16.30
CA VAL A 141 5.90 5.66 14.93
C VAL A 141 5.53 7.11 14.67
N ARG A 142 6.12 7.69 13.62
CA ARG A 142 5.88 9.09 13.23
C ARG A 142 6.02 9.29 11.74
N PHE A 143 5.42 10.37 11.25
CA PHE A 143 5.72 10.90 9.92
C PHE A 143 7.00 11.72 9.98
N ALA A 144 7.90 11.47 9.05
CA ALA A 144 9.16 12.18 8.93
C ALA A 144 9.63 12.18 7.48
N ASP A 145 10.50 13.10 7.12
CA ASP A 145 11.27 12.99 5.88
C ASP A 145 12.14 11.73 5.93
N ILE A 146 12.40 11.14 4.78
CA ILE A 146 13.21 9.92 4.69
C ILE A 146 14.61 10.11 5.31
N TRP A 147 15.17 11.33 5.24
CA TRP A 147 16.47 11.67 5.79
C TRP A 147 16.50 11.74 7.32
N ASP A 148 15.34 11.99 7.94
CA ASP A 148 15.18 12.03 9.40
C ASP A 148 14.88 10.66 10.02
N THR A 149 14.79 9.61 9.19
CA THR A 149 14.51 8.25 9.67
C THR A 149 15.77 7.59 10.26
N TYR A 150 15.61 6.85 11.35
CA TYR A 150 16.67 6.13 12.01
C TYR A 150 16.24 4.71 12.42
N HIS A 151 17.20 3.87 12.80
CA HIS A 151 16.98 2.49 13.23
C HIS A 151 16.15 1.63 12.28
N CYS A 152 16.21 1.90 10.95
CA CYS A 152 15.51 1.13 9.94
C CYS A 152 16.45 0.77 8.78
N GLY A 153 16.68 -0.53 8.58
CA GLY A 153 17.53 -1.03 7.49
C GLY A 153 16.96 -0.68 6.11
N LEU A 154 15.62 -0.77 5.95
CA LEU A 154 14.96 -0.46 4.68
C LEU A 154 15.09 1.03 4.34
N SER A 155 14.81 1.94 5.28
CA SER A 155 14.96 3.37 5.02
C SER A 155 16.40 3.77 4.72
N LYS A 156 17.38 3.13 5.40
CA LYS A 156 18.80 3.32 5.10
C LYS A 156 19.15 2.87 3.68
N ALA A 157 18.55 1.78 3.20
CA ALA A 157 18.77 1.30 1.84
C ALA A 157 18.10 2.20 0.80
N VAL A 158 16.88 2.69 1.07
CA VAL A 158 16.18 3.65 0.19
C VAL A 158 16.98 4.94 0.02
N ARG A 159 17.54 5.51 1.11
CA ARG A 159 18.38 6.73 1.03
C ARG A 159 19.65 6.58 0.18
N LYS A 160 20.12 5.35 -0.05
CA LYS A 160 21.35 5.08 -0.81
C LYS A 160 21.11 4.89 -2.30
N ARG A 161 19.87 4.84 -2.72
CA ARG A 161 19.45 4.65 -4.10
C ARG A 161 19.07 5.97 -4.76
#